data_9d22cbfbcd9d37a5c4530262193956d5
#
_entry.id   9d22cbfbcd9d37a5c4530262193956d5
#
_cell.length_a   1.000
_cell.length_b   1.000
_cell.length_c   1.000
_cell.angle_alpha   90.00
_cell.angle_beta   90.00
_cell.angle_gamma   90.00
#
_symmetry.space_group_name_H-M   'P 1'
#
loop_
_entity.id
_entity.type
_entity.pdbx_description
1 polymer ?
#
loop_
_entity_poly.entity_id
_entity_poly.type
_entity_poly.pdbx_seq_one_letter_code
_entity_poly.pdbx_strand_id
1 'polypeptide(L)'
;AHTVHGTTNIELPAGVEAIIPIAGTAPEQPLAVTTASSGTQETCLGKWSFNFFRFSENATLHAPTDSPYTVGTPIRLGHSPQRRKLVLSIFVDALSWAIARPYAEMHLPNIMRFFSRGTIFDQQFSSSEYTLPAYPAIETGYYPHHTNIFNLRAGYELPLRMPTIAERMKGLGYHCAAPMATTQGIAHGLLRGFD
;
A
#
# COMPACT_ATOMS: atom_id res chain seq x y z
N ALA A 1 -6.38 11.74 2.73
CA ALA A 1 -5.90 11.68 4.12
C ALA A 1 -5.97 13.08 4.73
N HIS A 2 -6.22 13.17 6.02
CA HIS A 2 -6.25 14.41 6.78
C HIS A 2 -5.63 14.22 8.17
N THR A 3 -5.07 15.29 8.72
CA THR A 3 -4.50 15.28 10.07
C THR A 3 -5.58 15.59 11.09
N VAL A 4 -5.56 14.85 12.19
CA VAL A 4 -6.51 14.95 13.31
C VAL A 4 -5.76 15.30 14.59
N HIS A 5 -6.33 16.17 15.40
CA HIS A 5 -5.91 16.49 16.75
C HIS A 5 -7.01 16.05 17.73
N GLY A 6 -6.65 15.23 18.71
CA GLY A 6 -7.61 14.75 19.71
C GLY A 6 -8.55 13.67 19.16
N THR A 7 -9.84 13.97 19.04
CA THR A 7 -10.89 13.00 18.73
C THR A 7 -11.45 13.18 17.32
N THR A 8 -11.71 12.07 16.63
CA THR A 8 -12.48 12.05 15.37
C THR A 8 -13.41 10.85 15.33
N ASN A 9 -14.49 10.98 14.56
CA ASN A 9 -15.44 9.90 14.33
C ASN A 9 -15.24 9.29 12.94
N ILE A 10 -15.31 7.98 12.91
CA ILE A 10 -15.38 7.19 11.69
C ILE A 10 -16.83 6.81 11.49
N GLU A 11 -17.44 7.30 10.44
CA GLU A 11 -18.82 6.99 10.07
C GLU A 11 -18.84 6.03 8.90
N LEU A 12 -19.49 4.89 9.06
CA LEU A 12 -19.68 3.90 8.01
C LEU A 12 -21.17 3.74 7.71
N PRO A 13 -21.56 3.67 6.44
CA PRO A 13 -22.92 3.29 6.09
C PRO A 13 -23.26 1.88 6.65
N ALA A 14 -24.52 1.67 7.00
CA ALA A 14 -24.97 0.39 7.53
C ALA A 14 -24.58 -0.78 6.60
N GLY A 15 -23.99 -1.83 7.18
CA GLY A 15 -23.54 -3.02 6.46
C GLY A 15 -22.28 -2.83 5.60
N VAL A 16 -21.61 -1.69 5.72
CA VAL A 16 -20.33 -1.44 5.03
C VAL A 16 -19.18 -1.72 5.99
N GLU A 17 -18.25 -2.52 5.55
CA GLU A 17 -16.93 -2.67 6.18
C GLU A 17 -15.90 -1.85 5.43
N ALA A 18 -14.94 -1.30 6.16
CA ALA A 18 -13.82 -0.58 5.56
C ALA A 18 -12.51 -0.83 6.30
N ILE A 19 -11.40 -0.73 5.56
CA ILE A 19 -10.08 -0.58 6.13
C ILE A 19 -9.72 0.90 6.09
N ILE A 20 -9.25 1.42 7.22
CA ILE A 20 -8.85 2.82 7.34
C ILE A 20 -7.36 2.86 7.71
N PRO A 21 -6.51 3.43 6.85
CA PRO A 21 -5.11 3.66 7.16
C PRO A 21 -4.99 4.78 8.21
N ILE A 22 -4.25 4.52 9.29
CA ILE A 22 -4.00 5.51 10.34
C ILE A 22 -2.50 5.53 10.66
N ALA A 23 -1.89 6.71 10.68
CA ALA A 23 -0.47 6.88 10.96
C ALA A 23 -0.24 7.89 12.08
N GLY A 24 0.68 7.59 12.97
CA GLY A 24 1.14 8.52 13.99
C GLY A 24 2.21 9.49 13.48
N THR A 25 2.46 10.55 14.24
CA THR A 25 3.56 11.50 14.01
C THR A 25 4.75 11.24 14.94
N ALA A 26 4.57 10.40 15.95
CA ALA A 26 5.60 9.98 16.90
C ALA A 26 5.69 8.44 16.96
N PRO A 27 6.85 7.88 17.38
CA PRO A 27 6.96 6.46 17.66
C PRO A 27 6.04 6.07 18.82
N GLU A 28 5.46 4.87 18.75
CA GLU A 28 4.60 4.30 19.81
C GLU A 28 3.50 5.25 20.29
N GLN A 29 2.97 6.05 19.38
CA GLN A 29 1.94 7.04 19.70
C GLN A 29 0.64 6.35 20.11
N PRO A 30 0.09 6.62 21.32
CA PRO A 30 -1.14 5.99 21.76
C PRO A 30 -2.34 6.44 20.93
N LEU A 31 -3.21 5.49 20.64
CA LEU A 31 -4.51 5.70 20.01
C LEU A 31 -5.55 4.84 20.69
N ALA A 32 -6.59 5.46 21.22
CA ALA A 32 -7.78 4.76 21.69
C ALA A 32 -8.80 4.65 20.57
N VAL A 33 -9.31 3.45 20.35
CA VAL A 33 -10.35 3.15 19.36
C VAL A 33 -11.58 2.65 20.11
N THR A 34 -12.69 3.34 20.01
CA THR A 34 -13.95 3.00 20.67
C THR A 34 -14.98 2.60 19.61
N THR A 35 -15.57 1.41 19.79
CA THR A 35 -16.71 0.94 18.97
C THR A 35 -17.86 0.49 19.88
N ALA A 36 -19.06 0.36 19.32
CA ALA A 36 -20.22 -0.10 20.07
C ALA A 36 -20.10 -1.56 20.52
N SER A 37 -19.50 -2.41 19.68
CA SER A 37 -19.37 -3.85 19.95
C SER A 37 -18.22 -4.20 20.88
N SER A 38 -17.10 -3.49 20.82
CA SER A 38 -15.85 -3.85 21.51
C SER A 38 -15.47 -2.91 22.66
N GLY A 39 -16.20 -1.79 22.82
CA GLY A 39 -15.83 -0.74 23.75
C GLY A 39 -14.53 -0.03 23.32
N THR A 40 -13.79 0.48 24.28
CA THR A 40 -12.52 1.18 24.02
C THR A 40 -11.35 0.21 24.08
N GLN A 41 -10.57 0.20 23.02
CA GLN A 41 -9.32 -0.54 22.91
C GLN A 41 -8.17 0.43 22.68
N GLU A 42 -7.05 0.22 23.35
CA GLU A 42 -5.85 1.02 23.16
C GLU A 42 -4.87 0.30 22.24
N THR A 43 -4.23 1.06 21.37
CA THR A 43 -3.19 0.61 20.45
C THR A 43 -2.13 1.70 20.29
N CYS A 44 -1.03 1.36 19.62
CA CYS A 44 0.03 2.31 19.31
C CYS A 44 0.20 2.45 17.81
N LEU A 45 0.37 3.69 17.35
CA LEU A 45 0.69 4.01 15.97
C LEU A 45 2.20 4.14 15.78
N GLY A 46 2.71 3.68 14.65
CA GLY A 46 4.07 3.94 14.23
C GLY A 46 4.24 5.36 13.66
N LYS A 47 5.42 5.94 13.86
CA LYS A 47 5.75 7.23 13.25
C LYS A 47 5.77 7.12 11.73
N TRP A 48 4.95 7.91 11.05
CA TRP A 48 4.85 7.94 9.57
C TRP A 48 4.62 6.57 8.92
N SER A 49 4.08 5.62 9.68
CA SER A 49 3.76 4.29 9.22
C SER A 49 2.25 4.07 9.33
N PHE A 50 1.61 3.76 8.21
CA PHE A 50 0.19 3.46 8.23
C PHE A 50 -0.08 2.08 8.81
N ASN A 51 -0.88 2.06 9.88
CA ASN A 51 -1.53 0.88 10.39
C ASN A 51 -2.93 0.79 9.74
N PHE A 52 -3.33 -0.40 9.34
CA PHE A 52 -4.58 -0.62 8.62
C PHE A 52 -5.62 -1.21 9.56
N PHE A 53 -6.56 -0.38 9.99
CA PHE A 53 -7.63 -0.78 10.92
C PHE A 53 -8.87 -1.17 10.13
N ARG A 54 -9.43 -2.34 10.45
CA ARG A 54 -10.70 -2.80 9.88
C ARG A 54 -11.86 -2.41 10.78
N PHE A 55 -12.85 -1.72 10.20
CA PHE A 55 -14.07 -1.34 10.87
C PHE A 55 -15.29 -1.94 10.15
N SER A 56 -16.22 -2.50 10.93
CA SER A 56 -17.53 -2.99 10.46
C SER A 56 -18.70 -2.17 11.01
N GLU A 57 -18.39 -1.18 11.83
CA GLU A 57 -19.31 -0.25 12.48
C GLU A 57 -18.64 1.11 12.69
N ASN A 58 -19.42 2.09 13.13
CA ASN A 58 -18.89 3.39 13.48
C ASN A 58 -17.90 3.28 14.63
N ALA A 59 -16.86 4.11 14.58
CA ALA A 59 -15.83 4.12 15.61
C ALA A 59 -15.46 5.57 15.98
N THR A 60 -15.02 5.74 17.21
CA THR A 60 -14.41 6.99 17.66
C THR A 60 -12.92 6.72 17.90
N LEU A 61 -12.10 7.55 17.29
CA LEU A 61 -10.64 7.53 17.48
C LEU A 61 -10.28 8.69 18.40
N HIS A 62 -9.44 8.44 19.39
CA HIS A 62 -8.96 9.44 20.31
C HIS A 62 -7.45 9.29 20.53
N ALA A 63 -6.73 10.40 20.39
CA ALA A 63 -5.34 10.54 20.80
C ALA A 63 -5.17 11.84 21.60
N PRO A 64 -4.10 12.00 22.39
CA PRO A 64 -3.79 13.29 23.02
C PRO A 64 -3.72 14.43 22.00
N THR A 65 -4.20 15.60 22.35
CA THR A 65 -4.29 16.74 21.42
C THR A 65 -2.94 17.26 20.93
N ASP A 66 -1.90 17.04 21.70
CA ASP A 66 -0.50 17.36 21.37
C ASP A 66 0.17 16.28 20.48
N SER A 67 -0.54 15.18 20.24
CA SER A 67 -0.07 14.04 19.45
C SER A 67 -0.96 13.83 18.23
N PRO A 68 -0.84 14.68 17.20
CA PRO A 68 -1.68 14.58 15.99
C PRO A 68 -1.43 13.25 15.25
N TYR A 69 -2.45 12.77 14.56
CA TYR A 69 -2.37 11.58 13.72
C TYR A 69 -3.05 11.81 12.38
N THR A 70 -2.68 11.02 11.40
CA THR A 70 -3.22 11.10 10.05
C THR A 70 -4.19 9.96 9.81
N VAL A 71 -5.40 10.30 9.37
CA VAL A 71 -6.41 9.34 8.92
C VAL A 71 -6.45 9.33 7.40
N GLY A 72 -6.24 8.17 6.81
CA GLY A 72 -6.33 7.97 5.37
C GLY A 72 -7.75 7.82 4.87
N THR A 73 -7.89 7.73 3.55
CA THR A 73 -9.19 7.51 2.91
C THR A 73 -9.69 6.09 3.22
N PRO A 74 -10.95 5.92 3.67
CA PRO A 74 -11.51 4.60 3.91
C PRO A 74 -11.54 3.73 2.65
N ILE A 75 -11.03 2.52 2.75
CA ILE A 75 -11.05 1.51 1.70
C ILE A 75 -12.20 0.56 1.99
N ARG A 76 -13.31 0.69 1.28
CA ARG A 76 -14.49 -0.15 1.47
C ARG A 76 -14.17 -1.60 1.13
N LEU A 77 -14.52 -2.51 2.04
CA LEU A 77 -14.45 -3.94 1.84
C LEU A 77 -15.78 -4.46 1.28
N GLY A 78 -15.71 -5.57 0.58
CA GLY A 78 -16.89 -6.25 0.04
C GLY A 78 -16.96 -6.23 -1.49
N HIS A 79 -17.79 -7.14 -2.03
CA HIS A 79 -18.04 -7.24 -3.44
C HIS A 79 -19.00 -6.12 -3.89
N SER A 80 -18.51 -5.24 -4.74
CA SER A 80 -19.41 -4.48 -5.60
C SER A 80 -19.82 -5.36 -6.78
N PRO A 81 -21.11 -5.44 -7.13
CA PRO A 81 -21.55 -6.12 -8.36
C PRO A 81 -20.88 -5.55 -9.63
N GLN A 82 -20.37 -4.33 -9.54
CA GLN A 82 -19.64 -3.65 -10.61
C GLN A 82 -18.13 -3.98 -10.60
N ARG A 83 -17.57 -4.49 -9.50
CA ARG A 83 -16.17 -4.93 -9.41
C ARG A 83 -16.03 -6.35 -9.90
N ARG A 84 -15.91 -6.53 -11.21
CA ARG A 84 -15.80 -7.85 -11.85
C ARG A 84 -14.38 -8.35 -12.02
N LYS A 85 -13.37 -7.51 -11.79
CA LYS A 85 -11.98 -7.84 -12.04
C LYS A 85 -11.08 -7.38 -10.89
N LEU A 86 -10.20 -8.28 -10.47
CA LEU A 86 -9.12 -8.00 -9.53
C LEU A 86 -7.80 -8.07 -10.31
N VAL A 87 -6.99 -7.04 -10.19
CA VAL A 87 -5.58 -7.07 -10.58
C VAL A 87 -4.76 -7.04 -9.31
N LEU A 88 -4.02 -8.11 -9.06
CA LEU A 88 -3.16 -8.25 -7.89
C LEU A 88 -1.71 -8.29 -8.36
N SER A 89 -0.93 -7.28 -7.98
CA SER A 89 0.52 -7.25 -8.16
C SER A 89 1.18 -7.52 -6.82
N ILE A 90 2.05 -8.53 -6.76
CA ILE A 90 2.83 -8.85 -5.58
C ILE A 90 4.29 -8.62 -5.93
N PHE A 91 4.88 -7.60 -5.32
CA PHE A 91 6.29 -7.31 -5.45
C PHE A 91 7.04 -7.83 -4.21
N VAL A 92 7.93 -8.80 -4.42
CA VAL A 92 8.78 -9.35 -3.36
C VAL A 92 10.20 -8.84 -3.59
N ASP A 93 10.59 -7.86 -2.79
CA ASP A 93 11.92 -7.27 -2.89
C ASP A 93 13.02 -8.27 -2.53
N ALA A 94 14.18 -8.13 -3.17
CA ALA A 94 15.35 -8.97 -2.96
C ALA A 94 15.16 -10.49 -3.20
N LEU A 95 14.04 -10.92 -3.79
CA LEU A 95 13.83 -12.31 -4.16
C LEU A 95 14.50 -12.62 -5.51
N SER A 96 15.73 -13.14 -5.46
CA SER A 96 16.43 -13.60 -6.65
C SER A 96 15.82 -14.91 -7.16
N TRP A 97 15.24 -14.89 -8.36
CA TRP A 97 14.64 -16.07 -8.97
C TRP A 97 15.66 -17.17 -9.24
N ALA A 98 16.88 -16.80 -9.64
CA ALA A 98 17.96 -17.77 -9.86
C ALA A 98 18.29 -18.58 -8.59
N ILE A 99 18.18 -17.94 -7.41
CA ILE A 99 18.40 -18.60 -6.11
C ILE A 99 17.14 -19.33 -5.65
N ALA A 100 15.97 -18.72 -5.80
CA ALA A 100 14.71 -19.28 -5.29
C ALA A 100 14.17 -20.44 -6.12
N ARG A 101 14.37 -20.44 -7.43
CA ARG A 101 13.80 -21.41 -8.37
C ARG A 101 14.06 -22.88 -8.00
N PRO A 102 15.29 -23.33 -7.68
CA PRO A 102 15.54 -24.72 -7.34
C PRO A 102 14.77 -25.22 -6.12
N TYR A 103 14.33 -24.30 -5.27
CA TYR A 103 13.67 -24.61 -4.00
C TYR A 103 12.24 -24.04 -3.94
N ALA A 104 11.71 -23.52 -5.05
CA ALA A 104 10.47 -22.78 -5.07
C ALA A 104 9.27 -23.59 -4.56
N GLU A 105 9.16 -24.86 -4.93
CA GLU A 105 8.08 -25.73 -4.44
C GLU A 105 8.15 -25.98 -2.94
N MET A 106 9.34 -26.03 -2.38
CA MET A 106 9.56 -26.26 -0.95
C MET A 106 9.37 -24.98 -0.13
N HIS A 107 9.94 -23.87 -0.59
CA HIS A 107 9.96 -22.61 0.18
C HIS A 107 8.82 -21.64 -0.17
N LEU A 108 8.24 -21.78 -1.36
CA LEU A 108 7.15 -20.92 -1.84
C LEU A 108 5.90 -21.73 -2.27
N PRO A 109 5.49 -22.76 -1.52
CA PRO A 109 4.49 -23.73 -1.98
C PRO A 109 3.13 -23.08 -2.30
N ASN A 110 2.76 -22.03 -1.59
CA ASN A 110 1.51 -21.32 -1.83
C ASN A 110 1.55 -20.48 -3.09
N ILE A 111 2.68 -19.81 -3.36
CA ILE A 111 2.91 -19.05 -4.57
C ILE A 111 2.92 -20.00 -5.78
N MET A 112 3.68 -21.08 -5.70
CA MET A 112 3.75 -22.06 -6.78
C MET A 112 2.38 -22.68 -7.08
N ARG A 113 1.62 -23.04 -6.06
CA ARG A 113 0.26 -23.57 -6.21
C ARG A 113 -0.71 -22.54 -6.82
N PHE A 114 -0.64 -21.29 -6.38
CA PHE A 114 -1.51 -20.24 -6.90
C PHE A 114 -1.25 -19.99 -8.38
N PHE A 115 0.03 -19.92 -8.77
CA PHE A 115 0.44 -19.65 -10.14
C PHE A 115 0.63 -20.92 -11.00
N SER A 116 0.30 -22.11 -10.51
CA SER A 116 0.44 -23.37 -11.26
C SER A 116 -0.34 -23.41 -12.59
N ARG A 117 -1.35 -22.55 -12.72
CA ARG A 117 -2.15 -22.38 -13.95
C ARG A 117 -1.80 -21.09 -14.71
N GLY A 118 -0.78 -20.39 -14.28
CA GLY A 118 -0.29 -19.16 -14.87
C GLY A 118 0.90 -19.38 -15.80
N THR A 119 1.54 -18.28 -16.14
CA THR A 119 2.78 -18.27 -16.93
C THR A 119 3.94 -17.86 -16.03
N ILE A 120 5.04 -18.58 -16.10
CA ILE A 120 6.30 -18.27 -15.42
C ILE A 120 7.29 -17.78 -16.46
N PHE A 121 7.83 -16.59 -16.27
CA PHE A 121 8.85 -16.00 -17.13
C PHE A 121 10.23 -16.26 -16.53
N ASP A 122 10.87 -17.33 -16.93
CA ASP A 122 12.17 -17.76 -16.39
C ASP A 122 13.33 -16.84 -16.77
N GLN A 123 13.19 -16.09 -17.85
CA GLN A 123 14.22 -15.18 -18.36
C GLN A 123 13.78 -13.73 -18.27
N GLN A 124 13.14 -13.38 -17.18
CA GLN A 124 12.79 -12.01 -16.87
C GLN A 124 13.98 -11.32 -16.17
N PHE A 125 14.46 -10.24 -16.76
CA PHE A 125 15.56 -9.45 -16.22
C PHE A 125 15.03 -8.18 -15.58
N SER A 126 15.56 -7.84 -14.41
CA SER A 126 15.31 -6.55 -13.79
C SER A 126 15.93 -5.42 -14.63
N SER A 127 15.30 -4.28 -14.67
CA SER A 127 15.83 -3.08 -15.33
C SER A 127 16.97 -2.43 -14.55
N SER A 128 17.25 -2.88 -13.33
CA SER A 128 18.33 -2.41 -12.47
C SER A 128 18.73 -3.46 -11.43
N GLU A 129 19.90 -3.28 -10.85
CA GLU A 129 20.46 -4.14 -9.81
C GLU A 129 19.79 -3.97 -8.44
N TYR A 130 19.09 -2.87 -8.20
CA TYR A 130 18.47 -2.57 -6.93
C TYR A 130 17.11 -1.88 -7.09
N THR A 131 16.34 -1.84 -6.02
CA THR A 131 14.92 -1.51 -5.99
C THR A 131 14.60 -0.14 -6.58
N LEU A 132 15.39 0.88 -6.22
CA LEU A 132 15.00 2.26 -6.50
C LEU A 132 14.89 2.58 -7.99
N PRO A 133 15.82 2.20 -8.88
CA PRO A 133 15.63 2.36 -10.32
C PRO A 133 14.70 1.32 -10.94
N ALA A 134 14.59 0.11 -10.35
CA ALA A 134 13.76 -0.96 -10.88
C ALA A 134 12.27 -0.69 -10.66
N TYR A 135 11.89 -0.20 -9.49
CA TYR A 135 10.49 0.01 -9.13
C TYR A 135 9.79 1.06 -10.01
N PRO A 136 10.37 2.25 -10.27
CA PRO A 136 9.80 3.19 -11.25
C PRO A 136 9.61 2.58 -12.64
N ALA A 137 10.51 1.69 -13.06
CA ALA A 137 10.37 1.03 -14.35
C ALA A 137 9.19 0.04 -14.36
N ILE A 138 8.95 -0.66 -13.27
CA ILE A 138 7.77 -1.53 -13.09
C ILE A 138 6.49 -0.69 -13.13
N GLU A 139 6.46 0.43 -12.40
CA GLU A 139 5.27 1.27 -12.28
C GLU A 139 4.93 2.06 -13.55
N THR A 140 5.91 2.35 -14.40
CA THR A 140 5.70 3.24 -15.56
C THR A 140 5.90 2.56 -16.90
N GLY A 141 6.63 1.46 -16.94
CA GLY A 141 7.11 0.82 -18.17
C GLY A 141 8.28 1.54 -18.83
N TYR A 142 8.88 2.54 -18.17
CA TYR A 142 10.05 3.26 -18.69
C TYR A 142 11.34 2.76 -18.03
N TYR A 143 12.40 2.62 -18.80
CA TYR A 143 13.72 2.28 -18.27
C TYR A 143 14.28 3.39 -17.36
N PRO A 144 15.18 3.06 -16.41
CA PRO A 144 15.76 4.02 -15.47
C PRO A 144 16.36 5.28 -16.07
N HIS A 145 16.98 5.19 -17.25
CA HIS A 145 17.54 6.37 -17.95
C HIS A 145 16.47 7.35 -18.45
N HIS A 146 15.20 6.93 -18.54
CA HIS A 146 14.09 7.83 -18.85
C HIS A 146 13.45 8.41 -17.58
N THR A 147 13.35 7.60 -16.51
CA THR A 147 12.78 8.09 -15.25
C THR A 147 13.72 9.00 -14.49
N ASN A 148 15.03 8.86 -14.71
CA ASN A 148 16.11 9.54 -13.99
C ASN A 148 16.12 9.29 -12.48
N ILE A 149 15.48 8.24 -12.02
CA ILE A 149 15.45 7.85 -10.61
C ILE A 149 16.48 6.75 -10.40
N PHE A 150 17.67 7.12 -9.90
CA PHE A 150 18.78 6.19 -9.68
C PHE A 150 19.13 5.98 -8.22
N ASN A 151 18.84 6.95 -7.36
CA ASN A 151 19.15 6.89 -5.92
C ASN A 151 18.26 7.84 -5.10
N LEU A 152 18.34 7.70 -3.78
CA LEU A 152 17.56 8.51 -2.82
C LEU A 152 18.02 9.98 -2.71
N ARG A 153 19.18 10.33 -3.28
CA ARG A 153 19.83 11.63 -2.99
C ARG A 153 19.25 12.81 -3.74
N ALA A 154 18.55 12.58 -4.79
CA ALA A 154 18.12 13.71 -5.59
C ALA A 154 16.63 13.92 -5.38
N GLY A 155 16.18 15.13 -5.24
CA GLY A 155 14.79 15.53 -5.35
C GLY A 155 14.23 15.28 -6.77
N TYR A 156 14.58 14.14 -7.35
CA TYR A 156 14.03 13.67 -8.60
C TYR A 156 12.71 13.01 -8.28
N GLU A 157 11.65 13.64 -8.72
CA GLU A 157 10.34 13.04 -8.73
C GLU A 157 10.03 12.51 -10.13
N LEU A 158 9.26 11.44 -10.16
CA LEU A 158 8.77 10.88 -11.41
C LEU A 158 8.01 11.96 -12.20
N PRO A 159 8.43 12.31 -13.42
CA PRO A 159 7.78 13.34 -14.20
C PRO A 159 6.29 13.08 -14.39
N LEU A 160 5.45 14.10 -14.27
CA LEU A 160 3.98 13.97 -14.43
C LEU A 160 3.59 13.41 -15.81
N ARG A 161 4.41 13.61 -16.84
CA ARG A 161 4.18 13.03 -18.17
C ARG A 161 4.36 11.51 -18.24
N MET A 162 4.90 10.90 -17.17
CA MET A 162 5.07 9.45 -17.06
C MET A 162 4.03 8.89 -16.09
N PRO A 163 2.84 8.51 -16.57
CA PRO A 163 1.80 7.99 -15.71
C PRO A 163 2.19 6.61 -15.18
N THR A 164 1.90 6.39 -13.90
CA THR A 164 2.05 5.09 -13.25
C THR A 164 0.97 4.11 -13.70
N ILE A 165 1.19 2.82 -13.48
CA ILE A 165 0.16 1.80 -13.71
C ILE A 165 -1.10 2.08 -12.87
N ALA A 166 -0.94 2.54 -11.63
CA ALA A 166 -2.05 2.90 -10.75
C ALA A 166 -2.86 4.08 -11.32
N GLU A 167 -2.23 5.14 -11.83
CA GLU A 167 -2.92 6.24 -12.48
C GLU A 167 -3.71 5.77 -13.72
N ARG A 168 -3.13 4.88 -14.53
CA ARG A 168 -3.82 4.30 -15.69
C ARG A 168 -5.00 3.43 -15.28
N MET A 169 -4.83 2.57 -14.27
CA MET A 169 -5.89 1.72 -13.75
C MET A 169 -7.02 2.53 -13.12
N LYS A 170 -6.69 3.61 -12.42
CA LYS A 170 -7.68 4.55 -11.86
C LYS A 170 -8.49 5.23 -12.97
N GLY A 171 -7.85 5.61 -14.07
CA GLY A 171 -8.52 6.10 -15.26
C GLY A 171 -9.51 5.10 -15.89
N LEU A 172 -9.31 3.80 -15.65
CA LEU A 172 -10.22 2.73 -16.05
C LEU A 172 -11.29 2.39 -14.99
N GLY A 173 -11.37 3.18 -13.90
CA GLY A 173 -12.35 3.00 -12.84
C GLY A 173 -11.96 2.00 -11.74
N TYR A 174 -10.70 1.57 -11.68
CA TYR A 174 -10.22 0.73 -10.58
C TYR A 174 -9.95 1.57 -9.33
N HIS A 175 -10.21 0.98 -8.17
CA HIS A 175 -9.66 1.43 -6.89
C HIS A 175 -8.28 0.82 -6.74
N CYS A 176 -7.26 1.64 -6.51
CA CYS A 176 -5.87 1.21 -6.45
C CYS A 176 -5.33 1.34 -5.03
N ALA A 177 -4.99 0.24 -4.40
CA ALA A 177 -4.40 0.21 -3.06
C ALA A 177 -3.01 -0.40 -3.08
N ALA A 178 -2.06 0.19 -2.35
CA ALA A 178 -0.69 -0.29 -2.22
C ALA A 178 -0.33 -0.53 -0.75
N PRO A 179 -0.64 -1.71 -0.19
CA PRO A 179 -0.09 -2.11 1.10
C PRO A 179 1.42 -2.31 0.96
N MET A 180 2.21 -1.60 1.75
CA MET A 180 3.66 -1.62 1.65
C MET A 180 4.30 -1.96 2.99
N ALA A 181 5.31 -2.81 2.96
CA ALA A 181 6.08 -3.18 4.14
C ALA A 181 7.15 -2.14 4.52
N THR A 182 7.54 -1.27 3.58
CA THR A 182 8.58 -0.27 3.77
C THR A 182 8.23 1.08 3.16
N THR A 183 8.88 2.14 3.61
CA THR A 183 8.71 3.51 3.10
C THR A 183 9.42 3.78 1.77
N GLN A 184 10.22 2.85 1.27
CA GLN A 184 11.01 3.06 0.04
C GLN A 184 10.15 3.32 -1.20
N GLY A 185 8.96 2.73 -1.26
CA GLY A 185 8.03 2.98 -2.36
C GLY A 185 7.28 4.32 -2.28
N ILE A 186 7.39 5.06 -1.17
CA ILE A 186 6.72 6.35 -1.00
C ILE A 186 7.51 7.49 -1.68
N ALA A 187 8.81 7.27 -1.88
CA ALA A 187 9.68 8.28 -2.46
C ALA A 187 9.38 8.54 -3.94
N HIS A 188 9.74 9.73 -4.40
CA HIS A 188 9.80 10.08 -5.82
C HIS A 188 8.47 10.05 -6.59
N GLY A 189 7.34 10.19 -5.90
CA GLY A 189 6.01 10.19 -6.54
C GLY A 189 5.58 8.84 -7.08
N LEU A 190 6.16 7.74 -6.60
CA LEU A 190 5.86 6.38 -7.07
C LEU A 190 4.48 5.88 -6.62
N LEU A 191 3.89 6.51 -5.60
CA LEU A 191 2.52 6.20 -5.15
C LEU A 191 1.43 7.01 -5.85
N ARG A 192 1.75 7.74 -6.90
CA ARG A 192 0.73 8.44 -7.68
C ARG A 192 -0.29 7.45 -8.24
N GLY A 193 -1.57 7.78 -8.06
CA GLY A 193 -2.68 6.96 -8.51
C GLY A 193 -3.17 5.91 -7.51
N PHE A 194 -2.44 5.66 -6.42
CA PHE A 194 -2.98 4.87 -5.32
C PHE A 194 -3.89 5.72 -4.42
N ASP A 195 -4.93 5.07 -3.86
CA ASP A 195 -5.96 5.70 -3.02
C ASP A 195 -5.57 5.77 -1.55
#